data_38efa661c3aa65bd9500adbe69fc75e8
#
_entry.id   38efa661c3aa65bd9500adbe69fc75e8
#
_cell.length_a   1.000
_cell.length_b   1.000
_cell.length_c   1.000
_cell.angle_alpha   90.00
_cell.angle_beta   90.00
_cell.angle_gamma   90.00
#
_symmetry.space_group_name_H-M   'P 1'
#
loop_
_entity.id
_entity.type
_entity.pdbx_description
1 polymer ?
#
loop_
_entity_poly.entity_id
_entity_poly.type
_entity_poly.pdbx_seq_one_letter_code
_entity_poly.pdbx_strand_id
1 'polypeptide(L)'
;MVKLDRIEHNVIIPEGVTASIDGDVVTITGPKGSLSREFASPRHDIFHEGGALLVRIDLPRRKERALAGTWNAHLNNMVKGVTDGFTYTLKALYSHFPMTLAVKGNEFVVNNYFGERVPRSSAILNGVNVKVQNKTEVIVSGIDKEAVGQTAANICLLYTSPSPRD
;
A
#
# COMPACT_ATOMS: atom_id res chain seq x y z
N MET A 1 3.87 -33.33 -12.17
CA MET A 1 3.44 -31.93 -12.05
C MET A 1 2.16 -31.78 -12.86
N VAL A 2 1.02 -31.53 -12.21
CA VAL A 2 -0.27 -31.40 -12.88
C VAL A 2 -0.23 -30.11 -13.73
N LYS A 3 -0.43 -30.24 -15.05
CA LYS A 3 -0.62 -29.07 -15.93
C LYS A 3 -2.03 -28.56 -15.65
N LEU A 4 -2.14 -27.34 -15.16
CA LEU A 4 -3.41 -26.63 -15.04
C LEU A 4 -3.70 -25.99 -16.40
N ASP A 5 -4.85 -26.34 -16.97
CA ASP A 5 -5.26 -25.82 -18.28
C ASP A 5 -5.70 -24.35 -18.20
N ARG A 6 -6.21 -23.92 -17.04
CA ARG A 6 -6.68 -22.57 -16.80
C ARG A 6 -6.55 -22.19 -15.32
N ILE A 7 -6.28 -20.92 -15.06
CA ILE A 7 -6.35 -20.30 -13.73
C ILE A 7 -7.30 -19.12 -13.81
N GLU A 8 -8.25 -19.09 -12.88
CA GLU A 8 -9.18 -17.99 -12.69
C GLU A 8 -9.15 -17.54 -11.24
N HIS A 9 -8.99 -16.26 -11.02
CA HIS A 9 -9.12 -15.61 -9.71
C HIS A 9 -10.27 -14.64 -9.76
N ASN A 10 -11.18 -14.73 -8.81
CA ASN A 10 -12.36 -13.89 -8.73
C ASN A 10 -12.22 -12.91 -7.54
N VAL A 11 -12.37 -11.62 -7.83
CA VAL A 11 -12.36 -10.54 -6.83
C VAL A 11 -13.76 -9.94 -6.78
N ILE A 12 -14.47 -10.19 -5.69
CA ILE A 12 -15.83 -9.69 -5.48
C ILE A 12 -15.78 -8.19 -5.22
N ILE A 13 -16.61 -7.43 -5.93
CA ILE A 13 -16.77 -5.99 -5.74
C ILE A 13 -17.94 -5.79 -4.77
N PRO A 14 -17.72 -5.20 -3.58
CA PRO A 14 -18.80 -4.92 -2.62
C PRO A 14 -19.71 -3.80 -3.13
N GLU A 15 -20.90 -3.71 -2.54
CA GLU A 15 -21.86 -2.64 -2.84
C GLU A 15 -21.25 -1.26 -2.55
N GLY A 16 -21.47 -0.31 -3.46
CA GLY A 16 -20.90 1.05 -3.36
C GLY A 16 -19.49 1.22 -3.92
N VAL A 17 -18.92 0.17 -4.51
CA VAL A 17 -17.64 0.23 -5.24
C VAL A 17 -17.91 0.01 -6.73
N THR A 18 -17.29 0.82 -7.57
CA THR A 18 -17.33 0.67 -9.03
C THR A 18 -15.93 0.37 -9.56
N ALA A 19 -15.84 -0.55 -10.50
CA ALA A 19 -14.61 -0.87 -11.20
C ALA A 19 -14.77 -0.56 -12.69
N SER A 20 -13.78 0.10 -13.27
CA SER A 20 -13.67 0.35 -14.70
C SER A 20 -12.34 -0.18 -15.20
N ILE A 21 -12.37 -0.76 -16.39
CA ILE A 21 -11.19 -1.29 -17.09
C ILE A 21 -11.05 -0.48 -18.37
N ASP A 22 -9.90 0.17 -18.52
CA ASP A 22 -9.55 0.93 -19.73
C ASP A 22 -8.21 0.39 -20.27
N GLY A 23 -8.32 -0.55 -21.21
CA GLY A 23 -7.18 -1.31 -21.70
C GLY A 23 -6.51 -2.10 -20.55
N ASP A 24 -5.26 -1.79 -20.27
CA ASP A 24 -4.48 -2.43 -19.21
C ASP A 24 -4.61 -1.74 -17.83
N VAL A 25 -5.35 -0.62 -17.76
CA VAL A 25 -5.52 0.14 -16.52
C VAL A 25 -6.85 -0.21 -15.87
N VAL A 26 -6.78 -0.69 -14.64
CA VAL A 26 -7.95 -0.94 -13.80
C VAL A 26 -8.09 0.21 -12.80
N THR A 27 -9.25 0.86 -12.80
CA THR A 27 -9.59 1.91 -11.84
C THR A 27 -10.72 1.44 -10.95
N ILE A 28 -10.52 1.49 -9.65
CA ILE A 28 -11.53 1.12 -8.64
C ILE A 28 -11.88 2.37 -7.86
N THR A 29 -13.16 2.72 -7.82
CA THR A 29 -13.70 3.88 -7.12
C THR A 29 -14.65 3.43 -6.03
N GLY A 30 -14.48 3.97 -4.83
CA GLY A 30 -15.30 3.67 -3.66
C GLY A 30 -15.50 4.88 -2.75
N PRO A 31 -16.07 4.68 -1.55
CA PRO A 31 -16.45 5.76 -0.65
C PRO A 31 -15.26 6.59 -0.12
N LYS A 32 -14.04 6.03 -0.09
CA LYS A 32 -12.84 6.74 0.39
C LYS A 32 -12.01 7.37 -0.72
N GLY A 33 -12.31 7.11 -1.98
CA GLY A 33 -11.61 7.66 -3.13
C GLY A 33 -11.48 6.68 -4.27
N SER A 34 -10.56 6.96 -5.19
CA SER A 34 -10.29 6.13 -6.35
C SER A 34 -8.83 5.73 -6.40
N LEU A 35 -8.57 4.50 -6.83
CA LEU A 35 -7.24 3.98 -7.11
C LEU A 35 -7.20 3.47 -8.55
N SER A 36 -6.13 3.79 -9.26
CA SER A 36 -5.85 3.27 -10.60
C SER A 36 -4.51 2.55 -10.61
N ARG A 37 -4.45 1.43 -11.33
CA ARG A 37 -3.22 0.65 -11.48
C ARG A 37 -3.18 0.00 -12.85
N GLU A 38 -2.00 -0.01 -13.44
CA GLU A 38 -1.73 -0.69 -14.71
C GLU A 38 -1.40 -2.17 -14.47
N PHE A 39 -2.03 -3.04 -15.26
CA PHE A 39 -1.88 -4.50 -15.24
C PHE A 39 -1.50 -5.01 -16.64
N ALA A 40 -0.40 -4.52 -17.18
CA ALA A 40 0.05 -4.88 -18.52
C ALA A 40 0.68 -6.27 -18.55
N SER A 41 0.10 -7.18 -19.34
CA SER A 41 0.70 -8.47 -19.66
C SER A 41 0.07 -9.08 -20.91
N PRO A 42 0.83 -9.64 -21.84
CA PRO A 42 0.32 -10.14 -23.13
C PRO A 42 -0.52 -11.43 -23.03
N ARG A 43 -0.62 -12.06 -21.86
CA ARG A 43 -1.28 -13.37 -21.66
C ARG A 43 -2.28 -13.40 -20.51
N HIS A 44 -2.49 -12.27 -19.85
CA HIS A 44 -3.42 -12.16 -18.72
C HIS A 44 -4.53 -11.25 -19.15
N ASP A 45 -5.74 -11.69 -18.96
CA ASP A 45 -6.93 -10.90 -19.23
C ASP A 45 -7.67 -10.61 -17.92
N ILE A 46 -8.15 -9.38 -17.79
CA ILE A 46 -9.00 -8.96 -16.68
C ILE A 46 -10.36 -8.61 -17.26
N PHE A 47 -11.39 -9.27 -16.74
CA PHE A 47 -12.77 -9.04 -17.15
C PHE A 47 -13.60 -8.56 -15.97
N HIS A 48 -14.63 -7.78 -16.26
CA HIS A 48 -15.64 -7.41 -15.29
C HIS A 48 -16.93 -8.17 -15.62
N GLU A 49 -17.24 -9.18 -14.82
CA GLU A 49 -18.44 -10.01 -14.99
C GLU A 49 -19.23 -10.12 -13.69
N GLY A 50 -20.54 -9.88 -13.75
CA GLY A 50 -21.46 -10.16 -12.64
C GLY A 50 -21.16 -9.47 -11.31
N GLY A 51 -20.54 -8.28 -11.33
CA GLY A 51 -20.14 -7.57 -10.10
C GLY A 51 -18.83 -8.05 -9.48
N ALA A 52 -18.01 -8.76 -10.27
CA ALA A 52 -16.70 -9.22 -9.85
C ALA A 52 -15.65 -8.95 -10.94
N LEU A 53 -14.40 -8.76 -10.54
CA LEU A 53 -13.25 -8.74 -11.44
C LEU A 53 -12.66 -10.15 -11.55
N LEU A 54 -12.57 -10.65 -12.75
CA LEU A 54 -12.04 -11.97 -13.06
C LEU A 54 -10.66 -11.82 -13.69
N VAL A 55 -9.63 -12.37 -13.06
CA VAL A 55 -8.28 -12.50 -13.63
C VAL A 55 -8.14 -13.90 -14.21
N ARG A 56 -7.95 -14.00 -15.52
CA ARG A 56 -7.91 -15.28 -16.25
C ARG A 56 -6.62 -15.46 -17.01
N ILE A 57 -6.11 -16.69 -17.01
CA ILE A 57 -4.97 -17.11 -17.81
C ILE A 57 -5.19 -18.52 -18.31
N ASP A 58 -5.00 -18.73 -19.60
CA ASP A 58 -5.02 -20.04 -20.21
C ASP A 58 -3.60 -20.61 -20.33
N LEU A 59 -3.44 -21.90 -20.02
CA LEU A 59 -2.19 -22.66 -20.06
C LEU A 59 -1.01 -21.96 -19.36
N PRO A 60 -1.15 -21.59 -18.07
CA PRO A 60 -0.20 -20.76 -17.38
C PRO A 60 1.12 -21.47 -17.08
N ARG A 61 2.25 -20.81 -17.38
CA ARG A 61 3.57 -21.21 -16.92
C ARG A 61 3.77 -20.78 -15.45
N ARG A 62 4.82 -21.27 -14.80
CA ARG A 62 5.11 -20.97 -13.38
C ARG A 62 5.16 -19.46 -13.06
N LYS A 63 5.77 -18.66 -13.93
CA LYS A 63 5.85 -17.18 -13.76
C LYS A 63 4.48 -16.52 -13.92
N GLU A 64 3.70 -16.96 -14.89
CA GLU A 64 2.37 -16.42 -15.17
C GLU A 64 1.39 -16.74 -14.02
N ARG A 65 1.48 -17.94 -13.45
CA ARG A 65 0.71 -18.30 -12.23
C ARG A 65 1.03 -17.37 -11.05
N ALA A 66 2.32 -17.07 -10.84
CA ALA A 66 2.72 -16.16 -9.78
C ALA A 66 2.20 -14.75 -10.02
N LEU A 67 2.24 -14.28 -11.27
CA LEU A 67 1.73 -12.97 -11.66
C LEU A 67 0.22 -12.86 -11.47
N ALA A 68 -0.56 -13.89 -11.84
CA ALA A 68 -2.01 -13.92 -11.61
C ALA A 68 -2.35 -13.80 -10.12
N GLY A 69 -1.63 -14.51 -9.25
CA GLY A 69 -1.79 -14.39 -7.81
C GLY A 69 -1.47 -13.00 -7.28
N THR A 70 -0.44 -12.35 -7.85
CA THR A 70 -0.07 -10.97 -7.51
C THR A 70 -1.17 -9.99 -7.93
N TRP A 71 -1.71 -10.12 -9.14
CA TRP A 71 -2.80 -9.29 -9.62
C TRP A 71 -4.07 -9.43 -8.78
N ASN A 72 -4.43 -10.66 -8.47
CA ASN A 72 -5.54 -10.92 -7.55
C ASN A 72 -5.35 -10.23 -6.19
N ALA A 73 -4.13 -10.30 -5.62
CA ALA A 73 -3.82 -9.64 -4.36
C ALA A 73 -3.89 -8.11 -4.46
N HIS A 74 -3.39 -7.52 -5.57
CA HIS A 74 -3.48 -6.08 -5.80
C HIS A 74 -4.93 -5.61 -5.97
N LEU A 75 -5.74 -6.30 -6.77
CA LEU A 75 -7.16 -5.97 -6.94
C LEU A 75 -7.93 -6.05 -5.62
N ASN A 76 -7.73 -7.09 -4.82
CA ASN A 76 -8.32 -7.21 -3.48
C ASN A 76 -7.86 -6.07 -2.55
N ASN A 77 -6.57 -5.69 -2.60
CA ASN A 77 -6.06 -4.56 -1.82
C ASN A 77 -6.67 -3.23 -2.28
N MET A 78 -6.86 -3.02 -3.58
CA MET A 78 -7.50 -1.82 -4.12
C MET A 78 -8.96 -1.74 -3.65
N VAL A 79 -9.73 -2.82 -3.75
CA VAL A 79 -11.12 -2.88 -3.25
C VAL A 79 -11.17 -2.56 -1.77
N LYS A 80 -10.34 -3.21 -0.94
CA LYS A 80 -10.27 -2.95 0.50
C LYS A 80 -9.80 -1.52 0.81
N GLY A 81 -8.88 -0.98 0.02
CA GLY A 81 -8.36 0.37 0.18
C GLY A 81 -9.44 1.44 -0.01
N VAL A 82 -10.27 1.31 -1.05
CA VAL A 82 -11.34 2.29 -1.32
C VAL A 82 -12.56 2.13 -0.41
N THR A 83 -12.73 0.97 0.26
CA THR A 83 -13.81 0.74 1.24
C THR A 83 -13.36 1.12 2.66
N ASP A 84 -12.46 0.32 3.23
CA ASP A 84 -12.02 0.43 4.63
C ASP A 84 -10.80 1.33 4.79
N GLY A 85 -9.93 1.37 3.77
CA GLY A 85 -8.60 1.95 3.83
C GLY A 85 -7.63 1.10 4.65
N PHE A 86 -6.39 1.58 4.74
CA PHE A 86 -5.33 0.94 5.52
C PHE A 86 -4.82 1.89 6.59
N THR A 87 -4.52 1.33 7.76
CA THR A 87 -3.99 2.07 8.90
C THR A 87 -2.89 1.27 9.56
N TYR A 88 -1.73 1.89 9.75
CA TYR A 88 -0.63 1.36 10.55
C TYR A 88 -0.41 2.26 11.76
N THR A 89 -0.24 1.65 12.91
CA THR A 89 0.09 2.35 14.15
C THR A 89 1.52 2.03 14.54
N LEU A 90 2.35 3.06 14.63
CA LEU A 90 3.73 2.98 15.08
C LEU A 90 3.83 3.56 16.48
N LYS A 91 4.72 3.01 17.31
CA LYS A 91 4.92 3.50 18.67
C LYS A 91 6.38 3.90 18.89
N ALA A 92 6.60 5.13 19.31
CA ALA A 92 7.90 5.61 19.71
C ALA A 92 8.20 5.18 21.13
N LEU A 93 9.30 4.46 21.30
CA LEU A 93 9.79 3.99 22.61
C LEU A 93 11.13 4.69 22.90
N TYR A 94 11.23 5.29 24.06
CA TYR A 94 12.48 5.86 24.56
C TYR A 94 12.56 5.63 26.08
N SER A 95 13.78 5.56 26.60
CA SER A 95 14.00 5.38 28.03
C SER A 95 14.60 6.63 28.68
N HIS A 96 15.64 7.21 28.07
CA HIS A 96 16.40 8.31 28.66
C HIS A 96 16.20 9.64 27.91
N PHE A 97 16.32 9.63 26.59
CA PHE A 97 16.16 10.84 25.78
C PHE A 97 14.73 10.95 25.23
N PRO A 98 13.91 11.90 25.72
CA PRO A 98 12.55 12.07 25.20
C PRO A 98 12.60 12.58 23.77
N MET A 99 12.00 11.82 22.85
CA MET A 99 11.88 12.19 21.44
C MET A 99 10.64 13.05 21.22
N THR A 100 10.74 14.03 20.34
CA THR A 100 9.60 14.82 19.87
C THR A 100 9.30 14.48 18.43
N LEU A 101 8.08 14.00 18.19
CA LEU A 101 7.57 13.65 16.88
C LEU A 101 6.71 14.79 16.35
N ALA A 102 6.93 15.21 15.10
CA ALA A 102 6.15 16.23 14.45
C ALA A 102 5.94 15.92 12.96
N VAL A 103 4.81 16.35 12.43
CA VAL A 103 4.53 16.34 10.99
C VAL A 103 4.68 17.80 10.52
N LYS A 104 5.53 18.03 9.53
CA LYS A 104 5.77 19.36 8.92
C LYS A 104 5.48 19.28 7.43
N GLY A 105 4.28 19.70 7.04
CA GLY A 105 3.86 19.60 5.64
C GLY A 105 3.86 18.15 5.17
N ASN A 106 4.73 17.81 4.23
CA ASN A 106 4.85 16.48 3.65
C ASN A 106 6.04 15.66 4.23
N GLU A 107 6.55 16.07 5.39
CA GLU A 107 7.64 15.39 6.08
C GLU A 107 7.27 15.03 7.51
N PHE A 108 7.68 13.84 7.91
CA PHE A 108 7.67 13.40 9.30
C PHE A 108 9.03 13.65 9.92
N VAL A 109 9.09 14.35 11.05
CA VAL A 109 10.33 14.80 11.69
C VAL A 109 10.42 14.26 13.10
N VAL A 110 11.58 13.70 13.44
CA VAL A 110 11.93 13.23 14.79
C VAL A 110 13.05 14.11 15.34
N ASN A 111 12.79 14.78 16.44
CA ASN A 111 13.79 15.61 17.13
C ASN A 111 14.31 14.89 18.38
N ASN A 112 15.55 15.21 18.74
CA ASN A 112 16.22 14.71 19.95
C ASN A 112 16.34 13.17 19.99
N TYR A 113 16.56 12.56 18.82
CA TYR A 113 16.83 11.12 18.75
C TYR A 113 18.21 10.84 19.37
N PHE A 114 18.25 10.08 20.47
CA PHE A 114 19.47 9.85 21.28
C PHE A 114 20.29 11.12 21.63
N GLY A 115 19.64 12.27 21.77
CA GLY A 115 20.32 13.53 22.04
C GLY A 115 20.94 14.19 20.81
N GLU A 116 20.67 13.72 19.60
CA GLU A 116 21.12 14.34 18.35
C GLU A 116 20.58 15.76 18.22
N ARG A 117 21.44 16.70 17.81
CA ARG A 117 21.06 18.10 17.56
C ARG A 117 20.36 18.29 16.23
N VAL A 118 20.69 17.43 15.24
CA VAL A 118 20.08 17.48 13.90
C VAL A 118 18.83 16.62 13.91
N PRO A 119 17.67 17.13 13.51
CA PRO A 119 16.46 16.34 13.39
C PRO A 119 16.58 15.35 12.25
N ARG A 120 16.00 14.16 12.43
CA ARG A 120 15.85 13.18 11.36
C ARG A 120 14.50 13.37 10.70
N SER A 121 14.44 13.34 9.37
CA SER A 121 13.19 13.48 8.62
C SER A 121 12.97 12.36 7.63
N SER A 122 11.72 12.10 7.33
CA SER A 122 11.28 11.16 6.31
C SER A 122 10.13 11.75 5.52
N ALA A 123 10.18 11.64 4.19
CA ALA A 123 9.10 12.08 3.33
C ALA A 123 7.85 11.21 3.50
N ILE A 124 6.69 11.84 3.46
CA ILE A 124 5.39 11.20 3.45
C ILE A 124 4.96 11.06 1.99
N LEU A 125 4.59 9.86 1.57
CA LEU A 125 4.13 9.62 0.21
C LEU A 125 2.75 10.25 -0.04
N ASN A 126 2.50 10.59 -1.30
CA ASN A 126 1.23 11.18 -1.71
C ASN A 126 0.05 10.27 -1.39
N GLY A 127 -1.06 10.86 -0.93
CA GLY A 127 -2.27 10.12 -0.56
C GLY A 127 -2.21 9.44 0.82
N VAL A 128 -1.14 9.64 1.58
CA VAL A 128 -0.98 9.11 2.94
C VAL A 128 -1.13 10.23 3.97
N ASN A 129 -1.91 9.96 5.00
CA ASN A 129 -2.12 10.87 6.13
C ASN A 129 -1.38 10.32 7.36
N VAL A 130 -0.53 11.15 7.95
CA VAL A 130 0.23 10.81 9.15
C VAL A 130 -0.22 11.71 10.30
N LYS A 131 -0.63 11.10 11.42
CA LYS A 131 -1.04 11.81 12.64
C LYS A 131 -0.24 11.32 13.83
N VAL A 132 0.21 12.23 14.68
CA VAL A 132 0.84 11.90 15.96
C VAL A 132 -0.21 11.99 17.05
N GLN A 133 -0.40 10.88 17.79
CA GLN A 133 -1.27 10.81 18.97
C GLN A 133 -0.43 10.58 20.24
N ASN A 134 -0.88 11.14 21.35
CA ASN A 134 -0.29 10.92 22.68
C ASN A 134 1.24 11.14 22.74
N LYS A 135 1.82 11.95 21.84
CA LYS A 135 3.26 12.21 21.71
C LYS A 135 4.14 11.00 21.37
N THR A 136 3.62 9.78 21.45
CA THR A 136 4.38 8.53 21.24
C THR A 136 3.79 7.62 20.18
N GLU A 137 2.55 7.84 19.78
CA GLU A 137 1.89 7.01 18.77
C GLU A 137 1.77 7.77 17.46
N VAL A 138 2.15 7.12 16.37
CA VAL A 138 2.05 7.66 15.02
C VAL A 138 1.11 6.78 14.22
N ILE A 139 0.02 7.38 13.75
CA ILE A 139 -0.97 6.70 12.91
C ILE A 139 -0.73 7.11 11.48
N VAL A 140 -0.47 6.13 10.64
CA VAL A 140 -0.27 6.28 9.18
C VAL A 140 -1.47 5.67 8.48
N SER A 141 -2.24 6.45 7.74
CA SER A 141 -3.48 6.00 7.10
C SER A 141 -3.59 6.47 5.65
N GLY A 142 -4.27 5.67 4.82
CA GLY A 142 -4.49 5.99 3.41
C GLY A 142 -5.29 4.91 2.70
N ILE A 143 -5.57 5.14 1.43
CA ILE A 143 -6.31 4.20 0.57
C ILE A 143 -5.39 3.20 -0.11
N ASP A 144 -4.15 3.58 -0.43
CA ASP A 144 -3.18 2.69 -1.06
C ASP A 144 -2.32 1.97 -0.02
N LYS A 145 -2.43 0.65 0.02
CA LYS A 145 -1.67 -0.22 0.93
C LYS A 145 -0.16 -0.06 0.77
N GLU A 146 0.32 0.09 -0.46
CA GLU A 146 1.75 0.20 -0.75
C GLU A 146 2.31 1.52 -0.26
N ALA A 147 1.64 2.64 -0.57
CA ALA A 147 2.04 3.96 -0.12
C ALA A 147 2.01 4.09 1.41
N VAL A 148 0.96 3.58 2.07
CA VAL A 148 0.83 3.58 3.53
C VAL A 148 1.92 2.72 4.17
N GLY A 149 2.13 1.51 3.65
CA GLY A 149 3.16 0.59 4.15
C GLY A 149 4.58 1.13 3.96
N GLN A 150 4.88 1.72 2.80
CA GLN A 150 6.18 2.32 2.53
C GLN A 150 6.44 3.56 3.41
N THR A 151 5.43 4.42 3.60
CA THR A 151 5.56 5.57 4.51
C THR A 151 5.80 5.11 5.95
N ALA A 152 5.06 4.11 6.42
CA ALA A 152 5.26 3.55 7.75
C ALA A 152 6.66 2.93 7.91
N ALA A 153 7.16 2.23 6.89
CA ALA A 153 8.50 1.68 6.87
C ALA A 153 9.59 2.77 6.88
N ASN A 154 9.43 3.81 6.08
CA ASN A 154 10.36 4.94 6.02
C ASN A 154 10.45 5.66 7.38
N ILE A 155 9.32 5.89 8.05
CA ILE A 155 9.28 6.45 9.41
C ILE A 155 9.99 5.51 10.39
N CYS A 156 9.71 4.21 10.31
CA CYS A 156 10.32 3.22 11.19
C CYS A 156 11.83 3.14 11.01
N LEU A 157 12.33 3.25 9.78
CA LEU A 157 13.76 3.16 9.47
C LEU A 157 14.57 4.39 9.92
N LEU A 158 13.95 5.48 10.36
CA LEU A 158 14.66 6.65 10.91
C LEU A 158 15.49 6.32 12.17
N TYR A 159 15.25 5.18 12.84
CA TYR A 159 16.05 4.74 13.97
C TYR A 159 17.43 4.19 13.56
N THR A 160 17.60 3.80 12.31
CA THR A 160 18.87 3.26 11.82
C THR A 160 19.88 4.38 11.53
N SER A 161 21.15 4.11 11.73
CA SER A 161 22.19 5.01 11.24
C SER A 161 22.25 4.98 9.72
N PRO A 162 22.47 6.13 9.07
CA PRO A 162 22.71 6.16 7.63
C PRO A 162 23.96 5.33 7.31
N SER A 163 23.93 4.60 6.20
CA SER A 163 25.09 3.85 5.73
C SER A 163 26.20 4.82 5.32
N PRO A 164 27.48 4.51 5.61
CA PRO A 164 28.59 5.32 5.12
C PRO A 164 28.72 5.36 3.59
N ARG A 165 27.91 4.55 2.88
CA ARG A 165 27.88 4.47 1.41
C ARG A 165 26.69 5.18 0.77
N ASP A 166 25.78 5.72 1.56
CA ASP A 166 24.57 6.44 1.09
C ASP A 166 24.83 7.95 0.99
#